data_a9b6522174b3630c8c6cfd4c069449f7
#
_entry.id   a9b6522174b3630c8c6cfd4c069449f7
#
_cell.length_a   1.000
_cell.length_b   1.000
_cell.length_c   1.000
_cell.angle_alpha   90.00
_cell.angle_beta   90.00
_cell.angle_gamma   90.00
#
_symmetry.space_group_name_H-M   'P 1'
#
loop_
_entity.id
_entity.type
_entity.pdbx_description
1 polymer ?
#
loop_
_entity_poly.entity_id
_entity_poly.type
_entity_poly.pdbx_seq_one_letter_code
_entity_poly.pdbx_strand_id
1 'polypeptide(L)'
;EPPEILQARKHLKALELKRKNLERKLMITKQLETPRIVRVQHRGNWMDESGEVVEPAIPAFLGSLETDGRATRADLARWLVAPADDGGIGEFTARVIANRIWSIFFGAGLCRSVNDFGGQGEPPDYPKLLDRLALEFFESDWDVRHLIRRIVTSRAYRMSSDATEDMLKHDPENRFLARQGRWRYHAEGVRDAVLLASGLLVERLGGPSVHPYQPSGYYRHLNFPQRTYNQDTDDRQWRRGLYVHWQRMFLHPQLMAFDAPTREECTAQRPRSNTPKAALVLLNDPTFIEAARNLAERVLNESESDDDRLTTLWRYAVSRRPDASERKLLKNLLQNSRQEYQESPESAGELLA
;
A
#
# COMPACT_ATOMS: atom_id res chain seq x y z
N GLU A 1 3.71 -15.56 -55.17
CA GLU A 1 3.02 -16.09 -53.97
C GLU A 1 1.60 -15.51 -53.97
N PRO A 2 0.54 -16.30 -53.77
CA PRO A 2 -0.82 -15.80 -53.71
C PRO A 2 -1.01 -14.70 -52.67
N PRO A 3 -1.79 -13.64 -52.95
CA PRO A 3 -1.98 -12.50 -52.03
C PRO A 3 -2.46 -12.93 -50.65
N GLU A 4 -3.27 -13.96 -50.55
CA GLU A 4 -3.79 -14.53 -49.32
C GLU A 4 -2.69 -15.08 -48.40
N ILE A 5 -1.69 -15.76 -49.00
CA ILE A 5 -0.54 -16.29 -48.24
C ILE A 5 0.34 -15.16 -47.71
N LEU A 6 0.50 -14.10 -48.48
CA LEU A 6 1.27 -12.92 -48.06
C LEU A 6 0.60 -12.18 -46.89
N GLN A 7 -0.73 -12.12 -46.94
CA GLN A 7 -1.53 -11.50 -45.90
C GLN A 7 -1.52 -12.33 -44.58
N ALA A 8 -1.63 -13.66 -44.71
CA ALA A 8 -1.54 -14.58 -43.59
C ALA A 8 -0.15 -14.53 -42.90
N ARG A 9 0.94 -14.46 -43.69
CA ARG A 9 2.31 -14.29 -43.15
C ARG A 9 2.49 -12.96 -42.42
N LYS A 10 1.95 -11.85 -42.95
CA LYS A 10 1.98 -10.56 -42.28
C LYS A 10 1.23 -10.62 -40.95
N HIS A 11 0.06 -11.26 -40.94
CA HIS A 11 -0.73 -11.43 -39.72
C HIS A 11 0.00 -12.31 -38.69
N LEU A 12 0.60 -13.42 -39.13
CA LEU A 12 1.39 -14.30 -38.25
C LEU A 12 2.57 -13.54 -37.62
N LYS A 13 3.35 -12.80 -38.42
CA LYS A 13 4.43 -11.95 -37.87
C LYS A 13 3.95 -10.91 -36.85
N ALA A 14 2.80 -10.30 -37.11
CA ALA A 14 2.22 -9.35 -36.18
C ALA A 14 1.80 -10.01 -34.85
N LEU A 15 1.22 -11.22 -34.92
CA LEU A 15 0.87 -12.01 -33.74
C LEU A 15 2.11 -12.51 -32.98
N GLU A 16 3.15 -12.93 -33.65
CA GLU A 16 4.44 -13.31 -33.04
C GLU A 16 5.10 -12.13 -32.33
N LEU A 17 5.10 -10.95 -32.97
CA LEU A 17 5.60 -9.74 -32.35
C LEU A 17 4.75 -9.33 -31.11
N LYS A 18 3.44 -9.45 -31.24
CA LYS A 18 2.51 -9.20 -30.10
C LYS A 18 2.74 -10.19 -28.96
N ARG A 19 2.94 -11.50 -29.25
CA ARG A 19 3.30 -12.51 -28.25
C ARG A 19 4.63 -12.18 -27.58
N LYS A 20 5.68 -11.86 -28.37
CA LYS A 20 7.00 -11.48 -27.84
C LYS A 20 6.94 -10.25 -26.94
N ASN A 21 6.09 -9.28 -27.26
CA ASN A 21 5.88 -8.09 -26.44
C ASN A 21 5.08 -8.39 -25.14
N LEU A 22 4.32 -9.49 -25.12
CA LEU A 22 3.63 -9.98 -23.92
C LEU A 22 4.52 -10.86 -23.05
N GLU A 23 5.54 -11.50 -23.64
CA GLU A 23 6.54 -12.28 -22.88
C GLU A 23 7.39 -11.34 -22.04
N ARG A 24 7.21 -11.37 -20.73
CA ARG A 24 8.02 -10.59 -19.80
C ARG A 24 9.00 -11.50 -19.09
N LYS A 25 10.26 -11.09 -19.09
CA LYS A 25 11.27 -11.71 -18.24
C LYS A 25 11.04 -11.23 -16.81
N LEU A 26 10.69 -12.15 -15.92
CA LEU A 26 10.63 -11.89 -14.50
C LEU A 26 11.97 -12.30 -13.87
N MET A 27 12.46 -11.48 -12.96
CA MET A 27 13.57 -11.89 -12.11
C MET A 27 13.05 -12.91 -11.10
N ILE A 28 13.67 -14.08 -11.10
CA ILE A 28 13.41 -15.13 -10.11
C ILE A 28 14.70 -15.45 -9.38
N THR A 29 14.59 -15.94 -8.16
CA THR A 29 15.75 -16.54 -7.48
C THR A 29 15.84 -18.00 -7.88
N LYS A 30 17.00 -18.40 -8.36
CA LYS A 30 17.31 -19.80 -8.70
C LYS A 30 18.40 -20.32 -7.76
N GLN A 31 18.22 -21.53 -7.26
CA GLN A 31 19.27 -22.21 -6.52
C GLN A 31 20.41 -22.59 -7.48
N LEU A 32 21.63 -22.34 -7.08
CA LEU A 32 22.81 -22.78 -7.83
C LEU A 32 22.97 -24.29 -7.67
N GLU A 33 23.45 -24.96 -8.72
CA GLU A 33 23.79 -26.41 -8.68
C GLU A 33 24.88 -26.68 -7.65
N THR A 34 25.88 -25.79 -7.61
CA THR A 34 26.91 -25.79 -6.56
C THR A 34 26.75 -24.56 -5.71
N PRO A 35 26.16 -24.65 -4.53
CA PRO A 35 25.97 -23.53 -3.63
C PRO A 35 27.31 -22.97 -3.14
N ARG A 36 27.38 -21.65 -2.95
CA ARG A 36 28.53 -21.00 -2.35
C ARG A 36 28.72 -21.49 -0.90
N ILE A 37 29.98 -21.77 -0.51
CA ILE A 37 30.32 -22.02 0.87
C ILE A 37 30.12 -20.73 1.67
N VAL A 38 29.38 -20.84 2.76
CA VAL A 38 29.11 -19.75 3.71
C VAL A 38 29.75 -20.11 5.03
N ARG A 39 30.42 -19.13 5.63
CA ARG A 39 31.12 -19.30 6.91
C ARG A 39 30.62 -18.29 7.94
N VAL A 40 30.78 -18.60 9.20
CA VAL A 40 30.58 -17.62 10.28
C VAL A 40 31.58 -16.49 10.07
N GLN A 41 31.09 -15.26 10.02
CA GLN A 41 31.92 -14.06 9.84
C GLN A 41 32.18 -13.44 11.20
N HIS A 42 33.40 -13.62 11.72
CA HIS A 42 33.80 -13.04 13.00
C HIS A 42 33.70 -11.51 12.93
N ARG A 43 32.88 -10.92 13.80
CA ARG A 43 32.61 -9.47 13.84
C ARG A 43 32.14 -8.88 12.50
N GLY A 44 31.54 -9.70 11.65
CA GLY A 44 31.03 -9.25 10.33
C GLY A 44 32.14 -9.04 9.28
N ASN A 45 33.37 -9.47 9.53
CA ASN A 45 34.47 -9.37 8.58
C ASN A 45 34.28 -10.38 7.44
N TRP A 46 33.81 -9.89 6.29
CA TRP A 46 33.54 -10.71 5.09
C TRP A 46 34.80 -11.27 4.42
N MET A 47 36.01 -10.74 4.76
CA MET A 47 37.30 -11.22 4.25
C MET A 47 37.89 -12.31 5.14
N ASP A 48 37.33 -12.57 6.31
CA ASP A 48 37.81 -13.59 7.23
C ASP A 48 37.22 -14.96 6.89
N GLU A 49 38.03 -15.84 6.35
CA GLU A 49 37.63 -17.21 5.99
C GLU A 49 37.91 -18.24 7.09
N SER A 50 38.35 -17.82 8.30
CA SER A 50 38.65 -18.71 9.41
C SER A 50 37.47 -19.32 10.12
N GLY A 51 36.26 -18.74 9.92
CA GLY A 51 35.06 -19.22 10.56
C GLY A 51 34.60 -20.58 10.05
N GLU A 52 33.85 -21.29 10.89
CA GLU A 52 33.23 -22.57 10.54
C GLU A 52 32.28 -22.47 9.36
N VAL A 53 32.19 -23.52 8.54
CA VAL A 53 31.21 -23.60 7.45
C VAL A 53 29.81 -23.80 8.04
N VAL A 54 28.85 -23.01 7.58
CA VAL A 54 27.46 -23.13 8.03
C VAL A 54 26.55 -23.55 6.89
N GLU A 55 25.58 -24.38 7.21
CA GLU A 55 24.52 -24.82 6.33
C GLU A 55 23.21 -24.08 6.65
N PRO A 56 22.25 -23.98 5.70
CA PRO A 56 20.95 -23.42 5.95
C PRO A 56 20.23 -24.19 7.06
N ALA A 57 19.83 -23.50 8.10
CA ALA A 57 19.13 -24.08 9.26
C ALA A 57 18.13 -23.09 9.84
N ILE A 58 17.24 -23.58 10.69
CA ILE A 58 16.40 -22.78 11.59
C ILE A 58 17.12 -22.58 12.93
N PRO A 59 16.67 -21.62 13.78
CA PRO A 59 17.22 -21.49 15.13
C PRO A 59 17.07 -22.79 15.92
N ALA A 60 18.17 -23.26 16.50
CA ALA A 60 18.22 -24.57 17.17
C ALA A 60 17.18 -24.77 18.28
N PHE A 61 16.77 -23.69 18.96
CA PHE A 61 15.74 -23.74 20.00
C PHE A 61 14.31 -23.96 19.43
N LEU A 62 14.11 -23.85 18.12
CA LEU A 62 12.87 -24.14 17.43
C LEU A 62 12.86 -25.52 16.74
N GLY A 63 13.90 -26.33 16.98
CA GLY A 63 14.03 -27.65 16.40
C GLY A 63 15.03 -27.74 15.24
N SER A 64 14.79 -28.66 14.32
CA SER A 64 15.59 -28.89 13.13
C SER A 64 14.70 -29.06 11.90
N LEU A 65 15.23 -28.72 10.72
CA LEU A 65 14.55 -29.04 9.46
C LEU A 65 14.91 -30.50 9.07
N GLU A 66 13.91 -31.32 8.93
CA GLU A 66 14.08 -32.67 8.36
C GLU A 66 14.11 -32.54 6.83
N THR A 67 15.28 -32.77 6.23
CA THR A 67 15.48 -32.64 4.79
C THR A 67 16.43 -33.73 4.28
N ASP A 68 16.18 -34.21 3.06
CA ASP A 68 17.06 -35.14 2.34
C ASP A 68 18.24 -34.36 1.72
N GLY A 69 19.10 -33.77 2.54
CA GLY A 69 20.26 -33.00 2.09
C GLY A 69 20.23 -31.52 2.51
N ARG A 70 20.82 -30.65 1.71
CA ARG A 70 20.90 -29.23 2.02
C ARG A 70 19.52 -28.59 2.00
N ALA A 71 19.11 -27.98 3.11
CA ALA A 71 17.83 -27.31 3.25
C ALA A 71 17.65 -26.18 2.21
N THR A 72 16.45 -26.07 1.68
CA THR A 72 16.06 -25.11 0.67
C THR A 72 15.10 -24.06 1.24
N ARG A 73 14.82 -23.00 0.46
CA ARG A 73 13.79 -22.03 0.87
C ARG A 73 12.38 -22.60 0.85
N ALA A 74 12.14 -23.68 0.09
CA ALA A 74 10.85 -24.37 0.12
C ALA A 74 10.67 -25.13 1.45
N ASP A 75 11.75 -25.70 1.99
CA ASP A 75 11.71 -26.36 3.29
C ASP A 75 11.45 -25.37 4.41
N LEU A 76 12.12 -24.21 4.38
CA LEU A 76 11.82 -23.11 5.30
C LEU A 76 10.36 -22.63 5.17
N ALA A 77 9.84 -22.49 3.94
CA ALA A 77 8.46 -22.06 3.72
C ALA A 77 7.44 -23.06 4.27
N ARG A 78 7.68 -24.37 4.09
CA ARG A 78 6.84 -25.42 4.67
C ARG A 78 6.87 -25.36 6.19
N TRP A 79 8.05 -25.26 6.78
CA TRP A 79 8.22 -25.16 8.24
C TRP A 79 7.47 -23.95 8.84
N LEU A 80 7.50 -22.79 8.15
CA LEU A 80 6.81 -21.57 8.59
C LEU A 80 5.27 -21.72 8.64
N VAL A 81 4.69 -22.63 7.87
CA VAL A 81 3.23 -22.82 7.80
C VAL A 81 2.76 -24.17 8.33
N ALA A 82 3.67 -25.09 8.59
CA ALA A 82 3.32 -26.39 9.17
C ALA A 82 2.87 -26.26 10.63
N PRO A 83 1.96 -27.13 11.11
CA PRO A 83 1.55 -27.15 12.50
C PRO A 83 2.70 -27.53 13.43
N ALA A 84 2.58 -27.14 14.70
CA ALA A 84 3.59 -27.46 15.72
C ALA A 84 3.76 -28.96 15.93
N ASP A 85 2.67 -29.75 15.82
CA ASP A 85 2.69 -31.20 15.92
C ASP A 85 3.53 -31.86 14.81
N ASP A 86 3.67 -31.20 13.66
CA ASP A 86 4.55 -31.61 12.56
C ASP A 86 5.93 -30.93 12.60
N GLY A 87 6.30 -30.39 13.76
CA GLY A 87 7.59 -29.68 13.95
C GLY A 87 7.70 -28.30 13.31
N GLY A 88 6.58 -27.72 12.85
CA GLY A 88 6.52 -26.38 12.28
C GLY A 88 6.25 -25.27 13.30
N ILE A 89 6.06 -24.05 12.82
CA ILE A 89 5.67 -22.87 13.62
C ILE A 89 4.47 -22.13 13.04
N GLY A 90 3.57 -22.86 12.37
CA GLY A 90 2.44 -22.27 11.63
C GLY A 90 1.55 -21.41 12.51
N GLU A 91 1.22 -21.83 13.71
CA GLU A 91 0.38 -21.09 14.66
C GLU A 91 1.04 -19.77 15.09
N PHE A 92 2.37 -19.77 15.27
CA PHE A 92 3.11 -18.56 15.58
C PHE A 92 3.16 -17.61 14.37
N THR A 93 3.38 -18.14 13.18
CA THR A 93 3.32 -17.36 11.93
C THR A 93 1.92 -16.75 11.73
N ALA A 94 0.86 -17.51 11.96
CA ALA A 94 -0.51 -17.03 11.90
C ALA A 94 -0.77 -15.89 12.90
N ARG A 95 -0.20 -15.97 14.10
CA ARG A 95 -0.30 -14.93 15.12
C ARG A 95 0.34 -13.61 14.67
N VAL A 96 1.50 -13.66 14.02
CA VAL A 96 2.17 -12.49 13.44
C VAL A 96 1.33 -11.88 12.32
N ILE A 97 0.81 -12.71 11.40
CA ILE A 97 0.01 -12.23 10.27
C ILE A 97 -1.33 -11.66 10.73
N ALA A 98 -2.02 -12.33 11.65
CA ALA A 98 -3.29 -11.85 12.21
C ALA A 98 -3.12 -10.46 12.86
N ASN A 99 -2.05 -10.25 13.62
CA ASN A 99 -1.75 -8.95 14.21
C ASN A 99 -1.47 -7.86 13.17
N ARG A 100 -0.76 -8.19 12.10
CA ARG A 100 -0.50 -7.25 10.99
C ARG A 100 -1.79 -6.89 10.25
N ILE A 101 -2.65 -7.86 9.97
CA ILE A 101 -3.96 -7.61 9.34
C ILE A 101 -4.82 -6.76 10.26
N TRP A 102 -4.89 -7.09 11.56
CA TRP A 102 -5.58 -6.27 12.55
C TRP A 102 -5.13 -4.81 12.53
N SER A 103 -3.82 -4.58 12.48
CA SER A 103 -3.26 -3.22 12.47
C SER A 103 -3.68 -2.37 11.27
N ILE A 104 -4.01 -3.00 10.14
CA ILE A 104 -4.53 -2.31 8.95
C ILE A 104 -5.93 -1.76 9.23
N PHE A 105 -6.76 -2.47 9.99
CA PHE A 105 -8.16 -2.12 10.24
C PHE A 105 -8.38 -1.29 11.48
N PHE A 106 -7.47 -1.34 12.46
CA PHE A 106 -7.58 -0.61 13.73
C PHE A 106 -6.50 0.46 13.92
N GLY A 107 -5.57 0.56 12.98
CA GLY A 107 -4.48 1.54 13.02
C GLY A 107 -3.29 1.14 13.89
N ALA A 108 -3.48 0.24 14.85
CA ALA A 108 -2.45 -0.38 15.67
C ALA A 108 -2.70 -1.88 15.79
N GLY A 109 -1.65 -2.68 16.00
CA GLY A 109 -1.78 -4.11 16.30
C GLY A 109 -2.34 -4.36 17.70
N LEU A 110 -2.88 -5.54 17.95
CA LEU A 110 -3.16 -6.03 19.31
C LEU A 110 -1.87 -6.15 20.11
N CYS A 111 -0.78 -6.60 19.48
CA CYS A 111 0.59 -6.39 19.90
C CYS A 111 1.12 -5.16 19.13
N ARG A 112 1.45 -4.10 19.84
CA ARG A 112 1.80 -2.80 19.22
C ARG A 112 3.18 -2.83 18.58
N SER A 113 4.12 -3.57 19.15
CA SER A 113 5.44 -3.81 18.56
C SER A 113 5.35 -4.81 17.40
N VAL A 114 4.78 -4.38 16.27
CA VAL A 114 4.52 -5.24 15.08
C VAL A 114 5.80 -5.87 14.53
N ASN A 115 6.96 -5.29 14.81
CA ASN A 115 8.28 -5.75 14.39
C ASN A 115 8.91 -6.73 15.38
N ASP A 116 8.42 -6.78 16.62
CA ASP A 116 9.02 -7.54 17.70
C ASP A 116 7.94 -8.20 18.56
N PHE A 117 7.82 -9.51 18.40
CA PHE A 117 6.99 -10.38 19.22
C PHE A 117 7.80 -11.09 20.30
N GLY A 118 9.07 -10.74 20.43
CA GLY A 118 10.00 -11.30 21.41
C GLY A 118 9.93 -10.61 22.76
N GLY A 119 10.90 -10.95 23.61
CA GLY A 119 10.96 -10.47 24.99
C GLY A 119 11.22 -8.97 25.17
N GLN A 120 11.62 -8.26 24.11
CA GLN A 120 11.80 -6.81 24.11
C GLN A 120 10.58 -6.05 23.53
N GLY A 121 9.65 -6.80 22.91
CA GLY A 121 8.42 -6.24 22.37
C GLY A 121 7.39 -5.98 23.46
N GLU A 122 6.34 -5.21 23.12
CA GLU A 122 5.20 -5.01 24.01
C GLU A 122 4.31 -6.27 24.02
N PRO A 123 3.83 -6.71 25.18
CA PRO A 123 2.82 -7.77 25.22
C PRO A 123 1.52 -7.28 24.57
N PRO A 124 0.74 -8.18 23.93
CA PRO A 124 -0.53 -7.79 23.35
C PRO A 124 -1.52 -7.35 24.42
N ASP A 125 -2.29 -6.29 24.15
CA ASP A 125 -3.34 -5.80 25.07
C ASP A 125 -4.41 -6.86 25.32
N TYR A 126 -4.69 -7.72 24.31
CA TYR A 126 -5.68 -8.79 24.36
C TYR A 126 -5.08 -10.12 23.84
N PRO A 127 -4.24 -10.82 24.67
CA PRO A 127 -3.54 -12.02 24.20
C PRO A 127 -4.50 -13.12 23.73
N LYS A 128 -5.55 -13.39 24.48
CA LYS A 128 -6.55 -14.42 24.12
C LYS A 128 -7.29 -14.10 22.81
N LEU A 129 -7.53 -12.82 22.51
CA LEU A 129 -8.15 -12.43 21.25
C LEU A 129 -7.19 -12.65 20.08
N LEU A 130 -5.92 -12.26 20.24
CA LEU A 130 -4.90 -12.49 19.23
C LEU A 130 -4.71 -13.98 18.96
N ASP A 131 -4.63 -14.81 20.00
CA ASP A 131 -4.49 -16.26 19.87
C ASP A 131 -5.70 -16.88 19.17
N ARG A 132 -6.92 -16.44 19.51
CA ARG A 132 -8.14 -16.91 18.85
C ARG A 132 -8.18 -16.56 17.35
N LEU A 133 -7.83 -15.32 17.00
CA LEU A 133 -7.78 -14.89 15.60
C LEU A 133 -6.70 -15.65 14.83
N ALA A 134 -5.56 -15.92 15.46
CA ALA A 134 -4.47 -16.68 14.85
C ALA A 134 -4.89 -18.14 14.58
N LEU A 135 -5.51 -18.79 15.54
CA LEU A 135 -6.01 -20.16 15.37
C LEU A 135 -7.08 -20.24 14.29
N GLU A 136 -8.11 -19.38 14.34
CA GLU A 136 -9.14 -19.34 13.30
C GLU A 136 -8.54 -19.11 11.90
N PHE A 137 -7.50 -18.28 11.78
CA PHE A 137 -6.81 -18.03 10.53
C PHE A 137 -6.02 -19.25 10.06
N PHE A 138 -5.30 -19.91 10.96
CA PHE A 138 -4.56 -21.14 10.69
C PHE A 138 -5.50 -22.28 10.28
N GLU A 139 -6.53 -22.54 11.07
CA GLU A 139 -7.54 -23.59 10.84
C GLU A 139 -8.38 -23.38 9.57
N SER A 140 -8.50 -22.14 9.10
CA SER A 140 -9.18 -21.80 7.83
C SER A 140 -8.32 -22.00 6.58
N ASP A 141 -7.20 -22.71 6.68
CA ASP A 141 -6.22 -22.89 5.61
C ASP A 141 -5.68 -21.54 5.10
N TRP A 142 -5.34 -20.65 6.03
CA TRP A 142 -4.79 -19.32 5.75
C TRP A 142 -5.72 -18.41 4.94
N ASP A 143 -7.04 -18.54 5.09
CA ASP A 143 -8.01 -17.69 4.39
C ASP A 143 -8.02 -16.27 4.95
N VAL A 144 -7.26 -15.40 4.29
CA VAL A 144 -7.18 -13.97 4.62
C VAL A 144 -8.56 -13.29 4.52
N ARG A 145 -9.43 -13.72 3.61
CA ARG A 145 -10.77 -13.12 3.45
C ARG A 145 -11.67 -13.49 4.62
N HIS A 146 -11.54 -14.71 5.12
CA HIS A 146 -12.22 -15.15 6.33
C HIS A 146 -11.82 -14.27 7.53
N LEU A 147 -10.52 -14.10 7.77
CA LEU A 147 -10.00 -13.27 8.84
C LEU A 147 -10.47 -11.80 8.72
N ILE A 148 -10.37 -11.20 7.52
CA ILE A 148 -10.86 -9.84 7.28
C ILE A 148 -12.35 -9.74 7.60
N ARG A 149 -13.17 -10.69 7.13
CA ARG A 149 -14.61 -10.69 7.39
C ARG A 149 -14.90 -10.74 8.89
N ARG A 150 -14.19 -11.59 9.64
CA ARG A 150 -14.31 -11.65 11.10
C ARG A 150 -14.03 -10.30 11.76
N ILE A 151 -12.99 -9.61 11.31
CA ILE A 151 -12.61 -8.29 11.82
C ILE A 151 -13.68 -7.25 11.50
N VAL A 152 -14.03 -7.06 10.22
CA VAL A 152 -14.88 -5.94 9.79
C VAL A 152 -16.36 -6.11 10.19
N THR A 153 -16.81 -7.32 10.44
CA THR A 153 -18.18 -7.58 10.97
C THR A 153 -18.26 -7.50 12.49
N SER A 154 -17.13 -7.39 13.19
CA SER A 154 -17.10 -7.29 14.64
C SER A 154 -17.74 -5.99 15.13
N ARG A 155 -18.31 -6.03 16.35
CA ARG A 155 -18.87 -4.84 16.99
C ARG A 155 -17.79 -3.78 17.19
N ALA A 156 -16.58 -4.14 17.58
CA ALA A 156 -15.47 -3.22 17.79
C ALA A 156 -15.13 -2.41 16.54
N TYR A 157 -15.08 -3.06 15.37
CA TYR A 157 -14.80 -2.36 14.10
C TYR A 157 -15.95 -1.44 13.67
N ARG A 158 -17.18 -1.79 13.99
CA ARG A 158 -18.40 -1.06 13.59
C ARG A 158 -18.79 0.07 14.55
N MET A 159 -17.99 0.34 15.56
CA MET A 159 -18.22 1.45 16.49
C MET A 159 -17.95 2.80 15.80
N SER A 160 -18.57 3.87 16.32
CA SER A 160 -18.23 5.24 15.92
C SER A 160 -16.77 5.55 16.27
N SER A 161 -16.15 6.40 15.44
CA SER A 161 -14.83 6.97 15.74
C SER A 161 -14.91 8.25 16.57
N ASP A 162 -16.10 8.68 16.97
CA ASP A 162 -16.28 9.84 17.83
C ASP A 162 -15.83 9.50 19.25
N ALA A 163 -15.04 10.39 19.82
CA ALA A 163 -14.51 10.23 21.15
C ALA A 163 -15.07 11.33 22.07
N THR A 164 -15.52 10.94 23.26
CA THR A 164 -15.82 11.89 24.32
C THR A 164 -14.51 12.38 24.97
N GLU A 165 -14.57 13.54 25.65
CA GLU A 165 -13.41 14.05 26.41
C GLU A 165 -12.94 13.05 27.46
N ASP A 166 -13.85 12.33 28.09
CA ASP A 166 -13.56 11.30 29.08
C ASP A 166 -12.82 10.10 28.45
N MET A 167 -13.23 9.63 27.27
CA MET A 167 -12.51 8.59 26.52
C MET A 167 -11.10 9.03 26.15
N LEU A 168 -10.92 10.28 25.72
CA LEU A 168 -9.60 10.81 25.36
C LEU A 168 -8.69 10.97 26.58
N LYS A 169 -9.26 11.27 27.73
CA LYS A 169 -8.53 11.42 29.00
C LYS A 169 -8.06 10.06 29.55
N HIS A 170 -8.92 9.04 29.54
CA HIS A 170 -8.62 7.76 30.17
C HIS A 170 -7.99 6.74 29.23
N ASP A 171 -8.29 6.81 27.93
CA ASP A 171 -7.75 5.93 26.90
C ASP A 171 -7.43 6.70 25.60
N PRO A 172 -6.42 7.58 25.62
CA PRO A 172 -6.07 8.39 24.46
C PRO A 172 -5.67 7.53 23.25
N GLU A 173 -5.02 6.41 23.49
CA GLU A 173 -4.54 5.48 22.45
C GLU A 173 -5.57 4.44 22.00
N ASN A 174 -6.80 4.48 22.56
CA ASN A 174 -7.86 3.52 22.28
C ASN A 174 -7.44 2.06 22.50
N ARG A 175 -6.71 1.79 23.57
CA ARG A 175 -6.27 0.43 23.93
C ARG A 175 -7.45 -0.47 24.29
N PHE A 176 -8.49 0.10 24.90
CA PHE A 176 -9.71 -0.66 25.25
C PHE A 176 -10.67 -0.89 24.08
N LEU A 177 -10.32 -0.45 22.87
CA LEU A 177 -11.16 -0.58 21.67
C LEU A 177 -12.58 -0.05 21.88
N ALA A 178 -12.73 1.01 22.70
CA ALA A 178 -14.01 1.62 23.04
C ALA A 178 -14.62 2.45 21.89
N ARG A 179 -13.86 2.75 20.86
CA ARG A 179 -14.23 3.47 19.66
C ARG A 179 -13.47 2.94 18.45
N GLN A 180 -13.88 3.29 17.24
CA GLN A 180 -13.06 3.05 16.07
C GLN A 180 -11.89 4.06 16.04
N GLY A 181 -10.71 3.60 15.64
CA GLY A 181 -9.53 4.46 15.53
C GLY A 181 -9.65 5.46 14.38
N ARG A 182 -8.91 6.56 14.47
CA ARG A 182 -8.74 7.55 13.40
C ARG A 182 -7.26 7.62 13.04
N TRP A 183 -6.94 7.31 11.78
CA TRP A 183 -5.57 7.40 11.29
C TRP A 183 -5.55 7.75 9.80
N ARG A 184 -4.46 8.35 9.35
CA ARG A 184 -4.24 8.66 7.94
C ARG A 184 -3.99 7.37 7.15
N TYR A 185 -4.55 7.28 5.95
CA TYR A 185 -4.22 6.22 5.01
C TYR A 185 -2.72 6.20 4.66
N HIS A 186 -2.21 5.04 4.28
CA HIS A 186 -0.91 4.94 3.62
C HIS A 186 -0.92 5.68 2.28
N ALA A 187 0.25 6.04 1.79
CA ALA A 187 0.43 6.85 0.58
C ALA A 187 -0.38 6.34 -0.62
N GLU A 188 -0.33 5.03 -0.86
CA GLU A 188 -1.08 4.39 -1.94
C GLU A 188 -2.60 4.55 -1.74
N GLY A 189 -3.06 4.42 -0.49
CA GLY A 189 -4.48 4.58 -0.14
C GLY A 189 -4.97 6.03 -0.26
N VAL A 190 -4.12 7.03 0.04
CA VAL A 190 -4.46 8.45 -0.18
C VAL A 190 -4.68 8.70 -1.67
N ARG A 191 -3.76 8.24 -2.51
CA ARG A 191 -3.90 8.34 -3.97
C ARG A 191 -5.18 7.65 -4.46
N ASP A 192 -5.38 6.39 -4.08
CA ASP A 192 -6.52 5.60 -4.52
C ASP A 192 -7.86 6.22 -4.10
N ALA A 193 -7.94 6.78 -2.89
CA ALA A 193 -9.15 7.43 -2.38
C ALA A 193 -9.50 8.69 -3.19
N VAL A 194 -8.50 9.50 -3.54
CA VAL A 194 -8.71 10.72 -4.36
C VAL A 194 -9.15 10.35 -5.77
N LEU A 195 -8.48 9.38 -6.41
CA LEU A 195 -8.86 8.91 -7.74
C LEU A 195 -10.25 8.26 -7.76
N LEU A 196 -10.62 7.53 -6.70
CA LEU A 196 -11.96 6.93 -6.57
C LEU A 196 -13.03 8.00 -6.42
N ALA A 197 -12.83 8.99 -5.55
CA ALA A 197 -13.77 10.07 -5.32
C ALA A 197 -14.03 10.88 -6.61
N SER A 198 -13.00 11.14 -7.38
CA SER A 198 -13.09 11.86 -8.66
C SER A 198 -13.66 11.05 -9.81
N GLY A 199 -13.71 9.71 -9.69
CA GLY A 199 -14.13 8.82 -10.78
C GLY A 199 -13.02 8.49 -11.78
N LEU A 200 -11.78 8.94 -11.55
CA LEU A 200 -10.63 8.65 -12.40
C LEU A 200 -10.00 7.28 -12.17
N LEU A 201 -10.29 6.62 -11.05
CA LEU A 201 -9.62 5.37 -10.69
C LEU A 201 -9.81 4.28 -11.73
N VAL A 202 -8.71 3.77 -12.27
CA VAL A 202 -8.70 2.63 -13.18
C VAL A 202 -8.45 1.34 -12.39
N GLU A 203 -9.49 0.52 -12.25
CA GLU A 203 -9.48 -0.73 -11.46
C GLU A 203 -9.02 -1.96 -12.26
N ARG A 204 -7.96 -1.83 -13.04
CA ARG A 204 -7.40 -2.95 -13.79
C ARG A 204 -6.37 -3.71 -12.94
N LEU A 205 -6.61 -5.00 -12.69
CA LEU A 205 -5.68 -5.87 -11.96
C LEU A 205 -4.56 -6.39 -12.87
N GLY A 206 -3.37 -6.50 -12.30
CA GLY A 206 -2.19 -7.03 -13.00
C GLY A 206 -1.60 -6.08 -14.05
N GLY A 207 -0.67 -6.58 -14.84
CA GLY A 207 0.02 -5.80 -15.86
C GLY A 207 1.24 -5.02 -15.35
N PRO A 208 1.82 -4.13 -16.19
CA PRO A 208 3.03 -3.38 -15.87
C PRO A 208 2.81 -2.30 -14.83
N SER A 209 3.91 -1.85 -14.25
CA SER A 209 3.95 -0.60 -13.49
C SER A 209 3.57 0.58 -14.39
N VAL A 210 3.03 1.62 -13.77
CA VAL A 210 2.61 2.85 -14.43
C VAL A 210 3.42 4.04 -13.93
N HIS A 211 3.53 5.04 -14.78
CA HIS A 211 4.34 6.23 -14.55
C HIS A 211 3.42 7.47 -14.53
N PRO A 212 2.74 7.78 -13.42
CA PRO A 212 1.94 8.98 -13.31
C PRO A 212 2.82 10.23 -13.38
N TYR A 213 2.22 11.41 -13.38
CA TYR A 213 2.95 12.67 -13.37
C TYR A 213 4.09 12.69 -12.35
N GLN A 214 5.24 13.18 -12.77
CA GLN A 214 6.41 13.42 -11.94
C GLN A 214 7.12 14.68 -12.42
N PRO A 215 7.59 15.57 -11.53
CA PRO A 215 8.30 16.79 -11.93
C PRO A 215 9.49 16.49 -12.85
N SER A 216 9.64 17.29 -13.90
CA SER A 216 10.75 17.14 -14.84
C SER A 216 12.10 17.28 -14.11
N GLY A 217 13.11 16.53 -14.57
CA GLY A 217 14.45 16.56 -13.99
C GLY A 217 14.58 15.83 -12.65
N TYR A 218 13.52 15.22 -12.10
CA TYR A 218 13.63 14.49 -10.84
C TYR A 218 14.65 13.35 -10.89
N TYR A 219 14.79 12.70 -12.06
CA TYR A 219 15.79 11.62 -12.27
C TYR A 219 17.17 12.10 -12.74
N ARG A 220 17.43 13.40 -12.83
CA ARG A 220 18.71 13.94 -13.36
C ARG A 220 19.97 13.43 -12.63
N HIS A 221 19.84 13.07 -11.36
CA HIS A 221 20.93 12.54 -10.53
C HIS A 221 21.02 11.01 -10.53
N LEU A 222 20.14 10.32 -11.27
CA LEU A 222 20.15 8.88 -11.41
C LEU A 222 21.06 8.48 -12.57
N ASN A 223 22.36 8.31 -12.27
CA ASN A 223 23.40 8.18 -13.29
C ASN A 223 23.87 6.73 -13.53
N PHE A 224 23.57 5.78 -12.64
CA PHE A 224 24.08 4.40 -12.73
C PHE A 224 22.97 3.35 -12.58
N PRO A 225 22.38 2.87 -13.68
CA PRO A 225 22.41 3.42 -15.04
C PRO A 225 21.59 4.70 -15.16
N GLN A 226 21.93 5.54 -16.10
CA GLN A 226 21.10 6.71 -16.44
C GLN A 226 19.70 6.24 -16.86
N ARG A 227 18.67 6.90 -16.35
CA ARG A 227 17.27 6.54 -16.61
C ARG A 227 16.47 7.78 -16.96
N THR A 228 15.55 7.59 -17.90
CA THR A 228 14.57 8.60 -18.28
C THR A 228 13.21 8.17 -17.73
N TYR A 229 12.51 9.12 -17.14
CA TYR A 229 11.13 8.91 -16.72
C TYR A 229 10.20 9.28 -17.89
N ASN A 230 9.50 8.30 -18.42
CA ASN A 230 8.50 8.50 -19.46
C ASN A 230 7.12 8.42 -18.80
N GLN A 231 6.49 9.57 -18.63
CA GLN A 231 5.14 9.65 -18.06
C GLN A 231 4.12 8.97 -18.97
N ASP A 232 3.19 8.24 -18.37
CA ASP A 232 2.00 7.75 -19.07
C ASP A 232 1.04 8.93 -19.29
N THR A 233 0.49 9.03 -20.50
CA THR A 233 -0.43 10.13 -20.90
C THR A 233 -1.85 9.64 -21.15
N ASP A 234 -2.12 8.38 -20.87
CA ASP A 234 -3.42 7.71 -21.02
C ASP A 234 -3.98 7.30 -19.64
N ASP A 235 -5.05 6.49 -19.64
CA ASP A 235 -5.73 5.99 -18.44
C ASP A 235 -4.82 5.23 -17.45
N ARG A 236 -3.65 4.79 -17.89
CA ARG A 236 -2.67 4.10 -17.04
C ARG A 236 -2.19 4.98 -15.90
N GLN A 237 -2.10 6.29 -16.10
CA GLN A 237 -1.65 7.22 -15.06
C GLN A 237 -2.59 7.25 -13.84
N TRP A 238 -3.84 6.82 -13.98
CA TRP A 238 -4.83 6.80 -12.88
C TRP A 238 -5.03 5.41 -12.26
N ARG A 239 -4.16 4.48 -12.56
CA ARG A 239 -4.17 3.19 -11.86
C ARG A 239 -3.83 3.34 -10.39
N ARG A 240 -4.23 2.32 -9.60
CA ARG A 240 -3.99 2.25 -8.14
C ARG A 240 -2.53 2.51 -7.79
N GLY A 241 -2.30 3.12 -6.64
CA GLY A 241 -0.97 3.41 -6.09
C GLY A 241 -0.05 2.18 -6.01
N LEU A 242 -0.64 0.99 -5.87
CA LEU A 242 0.09 -0.29 -5.91
C LEU A 242 0.89 -0.48 -7.22
N TYR A 243 0.40 0.05 -8.34
CA TYR A 243 1.01 -0.11 -9.66
C TYR A 243 1.97 1.02 -10.04
N VAL A 244 2.07 2.08 -9.25
CA VAL A 244 3.02 3.17 -9.51
C VAL A 244 4.44 2.62 -9.53
N HIS A 245 5.22 3.02 -10.55
CA HIS A 245 6.60 2.60 -10.70
C HIS A 245 7.42 2.99 -9.47
N TRP A 246 8.13 2.00 -8.92
CA TRP A 246 8.95 2.17 -7.72
C TRP A 246 10.42 2.20 -8.10
N GLN A 247 11.00 3.38 -8.12
CA GLN A 247 12.44 3.54 -8.27
C GLN A 247 13.07 3.62 -6.90
N ARG A 248 13.95 2.69 -6.57
CA ARG A 248 14.45 2.43 -5.22
C ARG A 248 14.92 3.68 -4.47
N MET A 249 15.86 4.45 -5.01
CA MET A 249 16.37 5.67 -4.37
C MET A 249 15.60 6.94 -4.77
N PHE A 250 14.68 6.84 -5.70
CA PHE A 250 13.91 7.95 -6.28
C PHE A 250 12.41 7.60 -6.24
N LEU A 251 11.91 7.40 -5.04
CA LEU A 251 10.50 7.15 -4.83
C LEU A 251 9.66 8.29 -5.38
N HIS A 252 8.54 7.95 -6.01
CA HIS A 252 7.61 8.94 -6.56
C HIS A 252 7.29 10.04 -5.53
N PRO A 253 7.45 11.34 -5.86
CA PRO A 253 7.35 12.44 -4.90
C PRO A 253 6.04 12.49 -4.14
N GLN A 254 4.92 12.22 -4.82
CA GLN A 254 3.59 12.12 -4.22
C GLN A 254 3.54 11.05 -3.12
N LEU A 255 4.05 9.85 -3.39
CA LEU A 255 4.05 8.75 -2.42
C LEU A 255 5.00 9.05 -1.24
N MET A 256 6.15 9.65 -1.53
CA MET A 256 7.13 10.04 -0.50
C MET A 256 6.56 11.10 0.46
N ALA A 257 5.72 12.02 -0.03
CA ALA A 257 5.08 13.02 0.82
C ALA A 257 4.12 12.43 1.86
N PHE A 258 3.64 11.20 1.62
CA PHE A 258 2.75 10.45 2.52
C PHE A 258 3.44 9.24 3.18
N ASP A 259 4.74 9.34 3.44
CA ASP A 259 5.54 8.36 4.17
C ASP A 259 5.58 6.96 3.54
N ALA A 260 5.53 6.85 2.21
CA ALA A 260 5.75 5.55 1.59
C ALA A 260 7.20 5.08 1.84
N PRO A 261 7.41 3.79 2.17
CA PRO A 261 8.74 3.27 2.46
C PRO A 261 9.60 3.20 1.19
N THR A 262 10.91 3.30 1.34
CA THR A 262 11.88 3.18 0.23
C THR A 262 11.91 1.78 -0.39
N ARG A 263 11.47 0.76 0.36
CA ARG A 263 11.58 -0.67 0.05
C ARG A 263 13.03 -1.18 -0.03
N GLU A 264 13.95 -0.46 0.57
CA GLU A 264 15.34 -0.93 0.75
C GLU A 264 15.46 -1.90 1.91
N GLU A 265 14.59 -1.72 2.90
CA GLU A 265 14.50 -2.54 4.11
C GLU A 265 13.09 -3.14 4.24
N CYS A 266 13.01 -4.27 4.96
CA CYS A 266 11.73 -4.83 5.36
C CYS A 266 11.09 -3.94 6.42
N THR A 267 9.94 -3.34 6.11
CA THR A 267 9.22 -2.44 7.01
C THR A 267 7.90 -3.09 7.40
N ALA A 268 7.78 -3.56 8.63
CA ALA A 268 6.54 -4.14 9.14
C ALA A 268 5.55 -3.04 9.59
N GLN A 269 6.06 -1.92 10.09
CA GLN A 269 5.26 -0.77 10.52
C GLN A 269 5.69 0.47 9.73
N ARG A 270 4.77 1.03 8.96
CA ARG A 270 5.02 2.26 8.19
C ARG A 270 4.75 3.49 9.07
N PRO A 271 5.61 4.53 9.02
CA PRO A 271 5.33 5.80 9.68
C PRO A 271 4.06 6.45 9.11
N ARG A 272 3.42 7.29 9.90
CA ARG A 272 2.27 8.11 9.51
C ARG A 272 2.42 9.48 10.13
N SER A 273 2.96 10.40 9.36
CA SER A 273 3.18 11.78 9.81
C SER A 273 2.23 12.74 9.09
N ASN A 274 1.77 13.77 9.79
CA ASN A 274 1.05 14.87 9.19
C ASN A 274 2.02 16.05 9.04
N THR A 275 2.58 16.19 7.84
CA THR A 275 3.55 17.24 7.54
C THR A 275 2.93 18.33 6.68
N PRO A 276 3.43 19.59 6.77
CA PRO A 276 3.04 20.66 5.83
C PRO A 276 3.27 20.27 4.37
N LYS A 277 4.31 19.48 4.09
CA LYS A 277 4.61 18.96 2.76
C LYS A 277 3.47 18.09 2.22
N ALA A 278 2.87 17.22 3.04
CA ALA A 278 1.73 16.39 2.63
C ALA A 278 0.52 17.27 2.26
N ALA A 279 0.25 18.33 3.04
CA ALA A 279 -0.81 19.30 2.73
C ALA A 279 -0.54 20.04 1.41
N LEU A 280 0.69 20.50 1.20
CA LEU A 280 1.08 21.15 -0.06
C LEU A 280 0.95 20.25 -1.28
N VAL A 281 1.25 18.96 -1.14
CA VAL A 281 1.09 17.99 -2.23
C VAL A 281 -0.39 17.80 -2.59
N LEU A 282 -1.28 17.75 -1.59
CA LEU A 282 -2.73 17.68 -1.85
C LEU A 282 -3.25 18.90 -2.63
N LEU A 283 -2.64 20.06 -2.44
CA LEU A 283 -3.05 21.32 -3.08
C LEU A 283 -2.39 21.57 -4.45
N ASN A 284 -1.19 21.01 -4.70
CA ASN A 284 -0.38 21.43 -5.86
C ASN A 284 0.05 20.27 -6.76
N ASP A 285 -0.11 19.01 -6.36
CA ASP A 285 0.25 17.88 -7.24
C ASP A 285 -0.74 17.78 -8.40
N PRO A 286 -0.28 17.79 -9.67
CA PRO A 286 -1.17 17.75 -10.83
C PRO A 286 -2.19 16.60 -10.82
N THR A 287 -1.84 15.44 -10.28
CA THR A 287 -2.79 14.32 -10.15
C THR A 287 -3.96 14.69 -9.23
N PHE A 288 -3.70 15.40 -8.13
CA PHE A 288 -4.74 15.81 -7.20
C PHE A 288 -5.56 16.99 -7.72
N ILE A 289 -4.94 17.92 -8.43
CA ILE A 289 -5.64 19.04 -9.10
C ILE A 289 -6.59 18.49 -10.17
N GLU A 290 -6.11 17.58 -11.02
CA GLU A 290 -6.95 16.94 -12.03
C GLU A 290 -8.10 16.14 -11.40
N ALA A 291 -7.82 15.40 -10.34
CA ALA A 291 -8.86 14.69 -9.60
C ALA A 291 -9.91 15.64 -9.01
N ALA A 292 -9.49 16.78 -8.47
CA ALA A 292 -10.41 17.80 -7.95
C ALA A 292 -11.29 18.39 -9.06
N ARG A 293 -10.71 18.66 -10.24
CA ARG A 293 -11.44 19.13 -11.43
C ARG A 293 -12.51 18.10 -11.86
N ASN A 294 -12.10 16.83 -12.01
CA ASN A 294 -13.05 15.77 -12.39
C ASN A 294 -14.14 15.56 -11.35
N LEU A 295 -13.82 15.66 -10.05
CA LEU A 295 -14.82 15.60 -8.99
C LEU A 295 -15.80 16.77 -9.09
N ALA A 296 -15.33 17.98 -9.40
CA ALA A 296 -16.18 19.14 -9.59
C ALA A 296 -17.14 18.95 -10.80
N GLU A 297 -16.61 18.50 -11.94
CA GLU A 297 -17.41 18.19 -13.14
C GLU A 297 -18.47 17.12 -12.83
N ARG A 298 -18.11 16.06 -12.14
CA ARG A 298 -19.02 15.00 -11.71
C ARG A 298 -20.16 15.55 -10.86
N VAL A 299 -19.84 16.35 -9.86
CA VAL A 299 -20.83 16.95 -8.95
C VAL A 299 -21.75 17.95 -9.67
N LEU A 300 -21.21 18.74 -10.60
CA LEU A 300 -21.99 19.66 -11.44
C LEU A 300 -23.03 18.91 -12.29
N ASN A 301 -22.70 17.72 -12.79
CA ASN A 301 -23.59 16.89 -13.59
C ASN A 301 -24.62 16.12 -12.74
N GLU A 302 -24.32 15.82 -11.49
CA GLU A 302 -25.17 15.02 -10.59
C GLU A 302 -26.14 15.88 -9.75
N SER A 303 -25.89 17.18 -9.60
CA SER A 303 -26.61 18.06 -8.67
C SER A 303 -26.95 19.40 -9.29
N GLU A 304 -28.18 19.89 -9.08
CA GLU A 304 -28.66 21.14 -9.66
C GLU A 304 -28.36 22.37 -8.80
N SER A 305 -28.53 22.27 -7.47
CA SER A 305 -28.32 23.40 -6.55
C SER A 305 -26.92 23.40 -5.94
N ASP A 306 -26.40 24.57 -5.59
CA ASP A 306 -25.08 24.67 -4.91
C ASP A 306 -25.07 23.94 -3.55
N ASP A 307 -26.19 23.91 -2.82
CA ASP A 307 -26.29 23.18 -1.57
C ASP A 307 -26.19 21.66 -1.75
N ASP A 308 -26.82 21.14 -2.80
CA ASP A 308 -26.72 19.73 -3.14
C ASP A 308 -25.33 19.38 -3.68
N ARG A 309 -24.76 20.27 -4.49
CA ARG A 309 -23.38 20.13 -4.99
C ARG A 309 -22.38 20.04 -3.87
N LEU A 310 -22.40 20.97 -2.91
CA LEU A 310 -21.51 20.97 -1.77
C LEU A 310 -21.72 19.74 -0.87
N THR A 311 -22.97 19.30 -0.70
CA THR A 311 -23.27 18.09 0.07
C THR A 311 -22.76 16.84 -0.65
N THR A 312 -22.93 16.74 -1.96
CA THR A 312 -22.48 15.61 -2.78
C THR A 312 -20.97 15.54 -2.83
N LEU A 313 -20.29 16.68 -3.08
CA LEU A 313 -18.84 16.81 -3.03
C LEU A 313 -18.28 16.32 -1.69
N TRP A 314 -18.85 16.81 -0.58
CA TRP A 314 -18.43 16.42 0.75
C TRP A 314 -18.61 14.91 1.00
N ARG A 315 -19.70 14.34 0.53
CA ARG A 315 -19.96 12.89 0.64
C ARG A 315 -18.92 12.06 -0.13
N TYR A 316 -18.52 12.49 -1.31
CA TYR A 316 -17.45 11.82 -2.06
C TYR A 316 -16.08 11.93 -1.35
N ALA A 317 -15.76 13.10 -0.83
CA ALA A 317 -14.47 13.35 -0.20
C ALA A 317 -14.36 12.75 1.22
N VAL A 318 -15.46 12.78 2.01
CA VAL A 318 -15.42 12.50 3.45
C VAL A 318 -16.36 11.35 3.87
N SER A 319 -17.13 10.79 2.93
CA SER A 319 -18.09 9.68 3.13
C SER A 319 -19.21 9.95 4.15
N ARG A 320 -19.47 11.20 4.51
CA ARG A 320 -20.58 11.65 5.37
C ARG A 320 -21.15 12.97 4.89
N ARG A 321 -22.29 13.37 5.43
CA ARG A 321 -22.83 14.72 5.17
C ARG A 321 -22.05 15.77 5.95
N PRO A 322 -21.89 17.01 5.41
CA PRO A 322 -21.31 18.11 6.15
C PRO A 322 -22.22 18.53 7.29
N ASP A 323 -21.64 18.89 8.42
CA ASP A 323 -22.36 19.55 9.50
C ASP A 323 -22.66 21.03 9.18
N ALA A 324 -23.33 21.75 10.11
CA ALA A 324 -23.71 23.14 9.87
C ALA A 324 -22.51 24.08 9.73
N SER A 325 -21.44 23.85 10.49
CA SER A 325 -20.22 24.67 10.45
C SER A 325 -19.42 24.42 9.18
N GLU A 326 -19.26 23.15 8.80
CA GLU A 326 -18.61 22.74 7.56
C GLU A 326 -19.37 23.27 6.32
N ARG A 327 -20.69 23.18 6.31
CA ARG A 327 -21.54 23.72 5.24
C ARG A 327 -21.35 25.23 5.08
N LYS A 328 -21.30 25.97 6.20
CA LYS A 328 -21.05 27.42 6.16
C LYS A 328 -19.67 27.73 5.58
N LEU A 329 -18.64 26.97 5.99
CA LEU A 329 -17.29 27.12 5.48
C LEU A 329 -17.23 26.86 3.97
N LEU A 330 -17.83 25.77 3.51
CA LEU A 330 -17.86 25.40 2.08
C LEU A 330 -18.58 26.47 1.23
N LYS A 331 -19.70 27.01 1.71
CA LYS A 331 -20.42 28.09 1.01
C LYS A 331 -19.56 29.34 0.88
N ASN A 332 -18.92 29.74 1.95
CA ASN A 332 -18.05 30.92 1.93
C ASN A 332 -16.87 30.71 0.97
N LEU A 333 -16.24 29.52 1.01
CA LEU A 333 -15.15 29.20 0.09
C LEU A 333 -15.60 29.26 -1.37
N LEU A 334 -16.74 28.65 -1.70
CA LEU A 334 -17.30 28.68 -3.05
C LEU A 334 -17.61 30.11 -3.52
N GLN A 335 -18.20 30.94 -2.65
CA GLN A 335 -18.49 32.33 -2.99
C GLN A 335 -17.23 33.15 -3.22
N ASN A 336 -16.23 33.05 -2.33
CA ASN A 336 -14.98 33.76 -2.45
C ASN A 336 -14.22 33.36 -3.72
N SER A 337 -14.11 32.04 -4.01
CA SER A 337 -13.45 31.58 -5.22
C SER A 337 -14.18 32.02 -6.49
N ARG A 338 -15.52 32.03 -6.50
CA ARG A 338 -16.29 32.56 -7.64
C ARG A 338 -16.01 34.05 -7.87
N GLN A 339 -15.96 34.83 -6.80
CA GLN A 339 -15.66 36.25 -6.90
C GLN A 339 -14.23 36.46 -7.44
N GLU A 340 -13.24 35.76 -6.88
CA GLU A 340 -11.85 35.82 -7.31
C GLU A 340 -11.69 35.53 -8.81
N TYR A 341 -12.28 34.44 -9.28
CA TYR A 341 -12.19 34.06 -10.71
C TYR A 341 -13.07 34.92 -11.63
N GLN A 342 -14.10 35.58 -11.12
CA GLN A 342 -14.82 36.62 -11.87
C GLN A 342 -14.01 37.88 -12.05
N GLU A 343 -13.24 38.25 -11.02
CA GLU A 343 -12.33 39.42 -11.06
C GLU A 343 -11.06 39.13 -11.88
N SER A 344 -10.66 37.86 -11.99
CA SER A 344 -9.48 37.42 -12.74
C SER A 344 -9.77 36.23 -13.66
N PRO A 345 -10.45 36.42 -14.80
CA PRO A 345 -10.79 35.32 -15.72
C PRO A 345 -9.58 34.61 -16.33
N GLU A 346 -8.42 35.32 -16.44
CA GLU A 346 -7.18 34.70 -16.92
C GLU A 346 -6.70 33.59 -15.98
N SER A 347 -6.74 33.83 -14.67
CA SER A 347 -6.38 32.82 -13.65
C SER A 347 -7.30 31.60 -13.69
N ALA A 348 -8.59 31.81 -14.00
CA ALA A 348 -9.52 30.69 -14.22
C ALA A 348 -9.14 29.86 -15.45
N GLY A 349 -8.72 30.53 -16.54
CA GLY A 349 -8.24 29.87 -17.76
C GLY A 349 -6.95 29.08 -17.52
N GLU A 350 -6.00 29.62 -16.78
CA GLU A 350 -4.75 28.94 -16.40
C GLU A 350 -4.99 27.68 -15.54
N LEU A 351 -5.96 27.75 -14.60
CA LEU A 351 -6.31 26.60 -13.77
C LEU A 351 -6.97 25.49 -14.58
N LEU A 352 -7.69 25.82 -15.66
CA LEU A 352 -8.42 24.84 -16.48
C LEU A 352 -7.59 24.31 -17.66
N ALA A 353 -6.49 24.94 -18.01
CA ALA A 353 -5.59 24.51 -19.07
C ALA A 353 -4.71 23.35 -18.64
#